data_a9b99e0f8113ddf5926e8b15632123cd
#
_entry.id   a9b99e0f8113ddf5926e8b15632123cd
#
_cell.length_a   1.000
_cell.length_b   1.000
_cell.length_c   1.000
_cell.angle_alpha   90.00
_cell.angle_beta   90.00
_cell.angle_gamma   90.00
#
_symmetry.space_group_name_H-M   'P 1'
#
loop_
_entity.id
_entity.type
_entity.pdbx_description
1 polymer ?
#
loop_
_entity_poly.entity_id
_entity_poly.type
_entity_poly.pdbx_seq_one_letter_code
_entity_poly.pdbx_strand_id
1 'polypeptide(L)'
;MPRRLIDLSIPICNDVVTDPETMRPKVTYSVHADTVPQMAASFPGLTAADMPDGEGWAVERVSLSTHNGTHMDAPWHFHSTTDQATTTRAAPTIDEGPLEYFLQPGVKLDFRHFPDGYVATGADVEAELARIGHTLQPLDIVLVNTAAGAA
;
A
#
# COMPACT_ATOMS: atom_id res chain seq x y z
N MET A 1 8.68 6.09 -26.21
CA MET A 1 9.28 6.89 -25.11
C MET A 1 9.82 5.93 -24.06
N PRO A 2 10.93 6.23 -23.39
CA PRO A 2 11.38 5.40 -22.28
C PRO A 2 10.33 5.40 -21.17
N ARG A 3 10.09 4.23 -20.54
CA ARG A 3 9.20 4.13 -19.37
C ARG A 3 9.82 4.92 -18.22
N ARG A 4 9.02 5.74 -17.55
CA ARG A 4 9.37 6.37 -16.29
C ARG A 4 8.62 5.64 -15.16
N LEU A 5 9.35 5.16 -14.16
CA LEU A 5 8.79 4.64 -12.93
C LEU A 5 8.71 5.79 -11.92
N ILE A 6 7.57 5.90 -11.25
CA ILE A 6 7.33 6.89 -10.20
C ILE A 6 6.80 6.11 -9.01
N ASP A 7 7.53 6.15 -7.90
CA ASP A 7 7.06 5.61 -6.63
C ASP A 7 6.12 6.64 -5.98
N LEU A 8 4.91 6.21 -5.71
CA LEU A 8 3.88 7.00 -5.03
C LEU A 8 3.65 6.51 -3.60
N SER A 9 4.44 5.53 -3.14
CA SER A 9 4.28 4.94 -1.81
C SER A 9 4.72 5.91 -0.72
N ILE A 10 4.05 5.83 0.42
CA ILE A 10 4.49 6.47 1.65
C ILE A 10 5.40 5.50 2.40
N PRO A 11 6.59 5.90 2.85
CA PRO A 11 7.47 5.02 3.59
C PRO A 11 6.86 4.62 4.94
N ILE A 12 7.00 3.35 5.30
CA ILE A 12 6.61 2.84 6.61
C ILE A 12 7.81 3.03 7.55
N CYS A 13 7.74 4.04 8.41
CA CYS A 13 8.77 4.34 9.41
C CYS A 13 8.15 5.04 10.63
N ASN A 14 8.92 5.15 11.72
CA ASN A 14 8.43 5.74 12.96
C ASN A 14 8.13 7.25 12.86
N ASP A 15 8.83 7.95 11.95
CA ASP A 15 8.86 9.42 11.90
C ASP A 15 7.82 10.00 10.93
N VAL A 16 7.22 9.19 10.08
CA VAL A 16 6.17 9.63 9.16
C VAL A 16 4.81 9.36 9.76
N VAL A 17 4.07 10.44 10.01
CA VAL A 17 2.73 10.38 10.59
C VAL A 17 1.71 10.29 9.45
N THR A 18 1.32 9.08 9.11
CA THR A 18 0.33 8.81 8.06
C THR A 18 -0.99 8.28 8.62
N ASP A 19 -0.95 7.77 9.85
CA ASP A 19 -2.07 7.07 10.47
C ASP A 19 -2.40 7.68 11.85
N PRO A 20 -3.62 7.51 12.35
CA PRO A 20 -3.98 7.87 13.71
C PRO A 20 -3.03 7.22 14.72
N GLU A 21 -2.76 7.89 15.83
CA GLU A 21 -1.76 7.48 16.83
C GLU A 21 -1.89 6.02 17.28
N THR A 22 -3.12 5.56 17.48
CA THR A 22 -3.42 4.19 17.90
C THR A 22 -3.17 3.13 16.83
N MET A 23 -3.01 3.55 15.57
CA MET A 23 -2.83 2.66 14.42
C MET A 23 -1.44 2.80 13.80
N ARG A 24 -0.57 3.65 14.34
CA ARG A 24 0.77 3.89 13.77
C ARG A 24 1.60 2.61 13.74
N PRO A 25 2.35 2.38 12.66
CA PRO A 25 3.31 1.31 12.60
C PRO A 25 4.42 1.55 13.63
N LYS A 26 5.01 0.47 14.13
CA LYS A 26 6.18 0.51 14.99
C LYS A 26 7.30 -0.30 14.35
N VAL A 27 8.40 0.37 14.08
CA VAL A 27 9.62 -0.24 13.54
C VAL A 27 10.69 -0.24 14.62
N THR A 28 11.23 -1.42 14.94
CA THR A 28 12.38 -1.57 15.84
C THR A 28 13.58 -1.95 15.00
N TYR A 29 14.60 -1.11 15.02
CA TYR A 29 15.83 -1.30 14.26
C TYR A 29 16.87 -2.00 15.14
N SER A 30 17.58 -2.98 14.55
CA SER A 30 18.80 -3.56 15.10
C SER A 30 19.90 -3.32 14.09
N VAL A 31 20.87 -2.48 14.45
CA VAL A 31 21.99 -2.16 13.57
C VAL A 31 23.08 -3.22 13.62
N HIS A 32 24.04 -3.15 12.74
CA HIS A 32 25.09 -4.14 12.54
C HIS A 32 25.81 -4.54 13.83
N ALA A 33 26.13 -3.58 14.69
CA ALA A 33 26.78 -3.85 15.97
C ALA A 33 25.90 -4.64 16.95
N ASP A 34 24.58 -4.43 16.91
CA ASP A 34 23.63 -5.05 17.83
C ASP A 34 23.44 -6.55 17.55
N THR A 35 23.67 -6.97 16.31
CA THR A 35 23.37 -8.33 15.86
C THR A 35 24.57 -9.28 15.88
N VAL A 36 25.78 -8.77 16.13
CA VAL A 36 27.00 -9.60 16.28
C VAL A 36 26.82 -10.72 17.32
N PRO A 37 26.33 -10.47 18.55
CA PRO A 37 26.11 -11.55 19.51
C PRO A 37 25.07 -12.57 19.05
N GLN A 38 24.02 -12.13 18.34
CA GLN A 38 22.98 -13.00 17.78
C GLN A 38 23.52 -13.91 16.69
N MET A 39 24.37 -13.38 15.80
CA MET A 39 25.03 -14.18 14.77
C MET A 39 25.97 -15.22 15.39
N ALA A 40 26.82 -14.82 16.34
CA ALA A 40 27.71 -15.74 17.05
C ALA A 40 26.94 -16.85 17.76
N ALA A 41 25.77 -16.53 18.34
CA ALA A 41 24.94 -17.56 18.98
C ALA A 41 24.24 -18.49 17.97
N SER A 42 23.94 -18.01 16.76
CA SER A 42 23.27 -18.80 15.71
C SER A 42 24.23 -19.72 14.95
N PHE A 43 25.53 -19.39 14.94
CA PHE A 43 26.57 -20.15 14.23
C PHE A 43 27.71 -20.54 15.19
N PRO A 44 27.68 -21.75 15.77
CA PRO A 44 28.69 -22.19 16.75
C PRO A 44 30.12 -22.05 16.22
N GLY A 45 30.96 -21.34 16.95
CA GLY A 45 32.35 -21.08 16.58
C GLY A 45 32.57 -19.78 15.80
N LEU A 46 31.51 -19.11 15.34
CA LEU A 46 31.62 -17.79 14.70
C LEU A 46 31.93 -16.73 15.76
N THR A 47 32.92 -15.87 15.48
CA THR A 47 33.28 -14.71 16.30
C THR A 47 33.20 -13.44 15.48
N ALA A 48 33.23 -12.27 16.14
CA ALA A 48 33.27 -10.98 15.45
C ALA A 48 34.46 -10.87 14.47
N ALA A 49 35.60 -11.55 14.77
CA ALA A 49 36.78 -11.53 13.91
C ALA A 49 36.56 -12.26 12.57
N ASP A 50 35.59 -13.15 12.51
CA ASP A 50 35.24 -13.89 11.29
C ASP A 50 34.22 -13.16 10.41
N MET A 51 33.69 -12.03 10.90
CA MET A 51 32.72 -11.20 10.18
C MET A 51 33.41 -10.05 9.46
N PRO A 52 32.96 -9.64 8.26
CA PRO A 52 33.47 -8.47 7.58
C PRO A 52 33.41 -7.24 8.50
N ASP A 53 34.54 -6.60 8.71
CA ASP A 53 34.70 -5.43 9.61
C ASP A 53 34.20 -5.66 11.06
N GLY A 54 34.01 -6.91 11.47
CA GLY A 54 33.45 -7.27 12.76
C GLY A 54 31.96 -6.96 12.92
N GLU A 55 31.27 -6.71 11.83
CA GLU A 55 29.86 -6.31 11.79
C GLU A 55 28.91 -7.49 11.49
N GLY A 56 27.75 -7.50 12.15
CA GLY A 56 26.63 -8.38 11.83
C GLY A 56 25.75 -7.82 10.73
N TRP A 57 24.55 -8.36 10.59
CA TRP A 57 23.53 -7.81 9.68
C TRP A 57 22.66 -6.74 10.37
N ALA A 58 22.09 -5.83 9.59
CA ALA A 58 20.99 -4.98 10.08
C ALA A 58 19.66 -5.68 9.88
N VAL A 59 18.77 -5.59 10.86
CA VAL A 59 17.43 -6.22 10.85
C VAL A 59 16.41 -5.28 11.46
N GLU A 60 15.24 -5.22 10.84
CA GLU A 60 14.09 -4.52 11.38
C GLU A 60 13.00 -5.50 11.81
N ARG A 61 12.30 -5.12 12.86
CA ARG A 61 11.04 -5.76 13.26
C ARG A 61 9.93 -4.75 13.14
N VAL A 62 8.89 -5.10 12.37
CA VAL A 62 7.78 -4.21 12.09
C VAL A 62 6.51 -4.78 12.70
N SER A 63 5.82 -3.95 13.49
CA SER A 63 4.46 -4.18 13.95
C SER A 63 3.56 -3.17 13.28
N LEU A 64 2.61 -3.63 12.48
CA LEU A 64 1.72 -2.77 11.70
C LEU A 64 0.33 -3.40 11.51
N SER A 65 -0.65 -2.58 11.22
CA SER A 65 -1.89 -3.01 10.58
C SER A 65 -1.65 -3.15 9.08
N THR A 66 -2.34 -4.08 8.43
CA THR A 66 -2.35 -4.19 6.96
C THR A 66 -2.92 -2.95 6.27
N HIS A 67 -3.51 -2.02 7.04
CA HIS A 67 -4.05 -0.74 6.59
C HIS A 67 -3.10 0.45 6.83
N ASN A 68 -1.82 0.22 7.14
CA ASN A 68 -0.85 1.29 7.28
C ASN A 68 -0.25 1.74 5.95
N GLY A 69 -0.04 3.05 5.80
CA GLY A 69 0.62 3.64 4.64
C GLY A 69 -0.11 3.40 3.33
N THR A 70 0.65 3.25 2.25
CA THR A 70 0.09 2.95 0.93
C THR A 70 -0.18 1.46 0.80
N HIS A 71 -1.46 1.10 0.75
CA HIS A 71 -1.90 -0.30 0.73
C HIS A 71 -3.12 -0.49 -0.19
N MET A 72 -3.55 -1.71 -0.33
CA MET A 72 -4.76 -2.08 -1.05
C MET A 72 -5.64 -2.93 -0.14
N ASP A 73 -6.92 -2.60 -0.10
CA ASP A 73 -7.94 -3.36 0.60
C ASP A 73 -8.54 -4.44 -0.29
N ALA A 74 -8.73 -5.63 0.29
CA ALA A 74 -9.52 -6.66 -0.35
C ALA A 74 -11.02 -6.43 -0.13
N PRO A 75 -11.92 -7.00 -0.95
CA PRO A 75 -13.36 -6.96 -0.69
C PRO A 75 -13.73 -7.45 0.71
N TRP A 76 -13.01 -8.43 1.24
CA TRP A 76 -13.23 -8.97 2.59
C TRP A 76 -13.03 -7.95 3.71
N HIS A 77 -12.22 -6.90 3.49
CA HIS A 77 -12.10 -5.79 4.45
C HIS A 77 -13.45 -5.08 4.68
N PHE A 78 -14.24 -4.91 3.64
CA PHE A 78 -15.50 -4.17 3.70
C PHE A 78 -16.68 -5.01 4.20
N HIS A 79 -16.73 -6.30 3.81
CA HIS A 79 -17.80 -7.20 4.20
C HIS A 79 -17.40 -8.67 4.04
N SER A 80 -18.01 -9.56 4.86
CA SER A 80 -17.73 -10.99 4.81
C SER A 80 -18.24 -11.70 3.53
N THR A 81 -19.18 -11.07 2.83
CA THR A 81 -19.78 -11.61 1.61
C THR A 81 -19.86 -10.57 0.50
N THR A 82 -19.82 -11.01 -0.73
CA THR A 82 -20.14 -10.19 -1.91
C THR A 82 -21.56 -10.52 -2.38
N ASP A 83 -22.38 -9.50 -2.60
CA ASP A 83 -23.68 -9.64 -3.27
C ASP A 83 -23.47 -9.43 -4.76
N GLN A 84 -23.71 -10.48 -5.53
CA GLN A 84 -23.71 -10.42 -6.99
C GLN A 84 -25.12 -10.74 -7.51
N ALA A 85 -26.03 -9.77 -7.39
CA ALA A 85 -27.38 -9.75 -7.97
C ALA A 85 -28.23 -11.01 -7.78
N THR A 86 -27.67 -12.20 -7.79
CA THR A 86 -28.38 -13.48 -7.70
C THR A 86 -27.76 -14.50 -6.74
N THR A 87 -26.52 -14.30 -6.31
CA THR A 87 -25.81 -15.23 -5.41
C THR A 87 -24.91 -14.48 -4.45
N THR A 88 -25.12 -14.70 -3.16
CA THR A 88 -24.20 -14.26 -2.10
C THR A 88 -23.08 -15.29 -1.95
N ARG A 89 -21.84 -14.87 -2.01
CA ARG A 89 -20.65 -15.70 -1.78
C ARG A 89 -19.68 -15.00 -0.84
N ALA A 90 -18.73 -15.74 -0.27
CA ALA A 90 -17.69 -15.16 0.55
C ALA A 90 -16.93 -14.07 -0.22
N ALA A 91 -16.65 -12.96 0.44
CA ALA A 91 -15.79 -11.93 -0.14
C ALA A 91 -14.35 -12.44 -0.20
N PRO A 92 -13.63 -12.24 -1.32
CA PRO A 92 -12.26 -12.70 -1.44
C PRO A 92 -11.30 -11.89 -0.56
N THR A 93 -10.29 -12.57 -0.04
CA THR A 93 -9.13 -11.96 0.62
C THR A 93 -8.11 -11.48 -0.41
N ILE A 94 -7.10 -10.71 0.02
CA ILE A 94 -6.15 -10.09 -0.92
C ILE A 94 -5.28 -11.12 -1.68
N ASP A 95 -4.97 -12.23 -1.06
CA ASP A 95 -4.19 -13.33 -1.64
C ASP A 95 -4.98 -14.18 -2.66
N GLU A 96 -6.31 -14.05 -2.67
CA GLU A 96 -7.17 -14.68 -3.66
C GLU A 96 -7.34 -13.82 -4.92
N GLY A 97 -6.87 -12.58 -4.91
CA GLY A 97 -6.94 -11.66 -6.05
C GLY A 97 -6.01 -12.10 -7.19
N PRO A 98 -6.51 -12.22 -8.45
CA PRO A 98 -5.64 -12.45 -9.61
C PRO A 98 -4.57 -11.35 -9.74
N LEU A 99 -3.33 -11.71 -10.04
CA LEU A 99 -2.21 -10.75 -10.18
C LEU A 99 -2.48 -9.69 -11.25
N GLU A 100 -3.27 -10.02 -12.24
CA GLU A 100 -3.70 -9.12 -13.31
C GLU A 100 -4.46 -7.89 -12.81
N TYR A 101 -5.06 -7.96 -11.61
CA TYR A 101 -5.76 -6.80 -11.03
C TYR A 101 -4.81 -5.71 -10.52
N PHE A 102 -3.54 -6.06 -10.29
CA PHE A 102 -2.57 -5.17 -9.64
C PHE A 102 -1.63 -4.44 -10.63
N LEU A 103 -1.71 -4.75 -11.92
CA LEU A 103 -0.87 -4.13 -12.94
C LEU A 103 -1.66 -3.94 -14.25
N GLN A 104 -2.39 -2.83 -14.34
CA GLN A 104 -3.26 -2.50 -15.46
C GLN A 104 -3.09 -1.03 -15.89
N PRO A 105 -3.58 -0.65 -17.07
CA PRO A 105 -3.72 0.75 -17.42
C PRO A 105 -4.49 1.52 -16.36
N GLY A 106 -4.04 2.73 -16.04
CA GLY A 106 -4.68 3.59 -15.06
C GLY A 106 -5.31 4.82 -15.69
N VAL A 107 -6.47 5.24 -15.18
CA VAL A 107 -7.12 6.51 -15.52
C VAL A 107 -7.31 7.35 -14.27
N LYS A 108 -6.93 8.62 -14.34
CA LYS A 108 -7.08 9.56 -13.22
C LYS A 108 -8.29 10.46 -13.45
N LEU A 109 -9.25 10.40 -12.53
CA LEU A 109 -10.38 11.32 -12.45
C LEU A 109 -10.01 12.49 -11.52
N ASP A 110 -10.14 13.70 -12.00
CA ASP A 110 -9.77 14.91 -11.26
C ASP A 110 -11.00 15.57 -10.63
N PHE A 111 -11.22 15.30 -9.35
CA PHE A 111 -12.32 15.83 -8.56
C PHE A 111 -11.89 16.91 -7.55
N ARG A 112 -10.68 17.48 -7.71
CA ARG A 112 -10.17 18.54 -6.83
C ARG A 112 -11.00 19.82 -6.84
N HIS A 113 -11.86 19.99 -7.82
CA HIS A 113 -12.74 21.15 -7.94
C HIS A 113 -14.00 21.04 -7.08
N PHE A 114 -14.31 19.86 -6.55
CA PHE A 114 -15.45 19.69 -5.64
C PHE A 114 -15.10 20.17 -4.23
N PRO A 115 -16.06 20.80 -3.53
CA PRO A 115 -15.88 21.22 -2.15
C PRO A 115 -15.81 20.03 -1.20
N ASP A 116 -15.24 20.26 -0.01
CA ASP A 116 -15.19 19.25 1.05
C ASP A 116 -16.61 18.79 1.41
N GLY A 117 -16.73 17.46 1.61
CA GLY A 117 -18.01 16.82 1.90
C GLY A 117 -18.92 16.59 0.69
N TYR A 118 -18.49 16.97 -0.52
CA TYR A 118 -19.24 16.63 -1.74
C TYR A 118 -19.19 15.11 -2.00
N VAL A 119 -20.35 14.55 -2.31
CA VAL A 119 -20.50 13.16 -2.70
C VAL A 119 -20.55 13.08 -4.22
N ALA A 120 -19.48 12.65 -4.85
CA ALA A 120 -19.43 12.47 -6.29
C ALA A 120 -20.43 11.41 -6.76
N THR A 121 -21.15 11.71 -7.81
CA THR A 121 -22.17 10.85 -8.41
C THR A 121 -21.65 10.12 -9.64
N GLY A 122 -22.40 9.12 -10.14
CA GLY A 122 -22.09 8.48 -11.42
C GLY A 122 -22.02 9.46 -12.58
N ALA A 123 -22.89 10.50 -12.59
CA ALA A 123 -22.87 11.55 -13.61
C ALA A 123 -21.59 12.38 -13.59
N ASP A 124 -21.01 12.64 -12.40
CA ASP A 124 -19.72 13.33 -12.27
C ASP A 124 -18.59 12.50 -12.86
N VAL A 125 -18.61 11.18 -12.60
CA VAL A 125 -17.65 10.24 -13.18
C VAL A 125 -17.75 10.21 -14.71
N GLU A 126 -18.96 10.10 -15.24
CA GLU A 126 -19.20 10.10 -16.69
C GLU A 126 -18.77 11.42 -17.34
N ALA A 127 -19.05 12.54 -16.70
CA ALA A 127 -18.64 13.87 -17.19
C ALA A 127 -17.11 14.01 -17.22
N GLU A 128 -16.42 13.54 -16.18
CA GLU A 128 -14.96 13.57 -16.13
C GLU A 128 -14.31 12.64 -17.16
N LEU A 129 -14.84 11.43 -17.33
CA LEU A 129 -14.40 10.51 -18.37
C LEU A 129 -14.56 11.11 -19.77
N ALA A 130 -15.70 11.76 -20.04
CA ALA A 130 -15.93 12.48 -21.28
C ALA A 130 -14.94 13.64 -21.47
N ARG A 131 -14.68 14.42 -20.40
CA ARG A 131 -13.73 15.55 -20.43
C ARG A 131 -12.32 15.12 -20.79
N ILE A 132 -11.86 13.96 -20.27
CA ILE A 132 -10.51 13.43 -20.56
C ILE A 132 -10.47 12.55 -21.82
N GLY A 133 -11.60 12.28 -22.46
CA GLY A 133 -11.70 11.46 -23.65
C GLY A 133 -11.38 9.98 -23.43
N HIS A 134 -11.70 9.47 -22.23
CA HIS A 134 -11.44 8.07 -21.89
C HIS A 134 -12.73 7.24 -21.81
N THR A 135 -12.67 6.03 -22.34
CA THR A 135 -13.73 5.00 -22.18
C THR A 135 -13.16 3.87 -21.35
N LEU A 136 -13.77 3.62 -20.19
CA LEU A 136 -13.32 2.56 -19.29
C LEU A 136 -13.31 1.19 -19.99
N GLN A 137 -12.23 0.49 -19.79
CA GLN A 137 -12.06 -0.88 -20.22
C GLN A 137 -12.11 -1.82 -19.00
N PRO A 138 -12.42 -3.10 -19.20
CA PRO A 138 -12.32 -4.08 -18.12
C PRO A 138 -10.92 -4.05 -17.50
N LEU A 139 -10.85 -4.03 -16.17
CA LEU A 139 -9.65 -3.98 -15.35
C LEU A 139 -8.89 -2.64 -15.32
N ASP A 140 -9.37 -1.58 -15.97
CA ASP A 140 -8.76 -0.26 -15.79
C ASP A 140 -8.69 0.12 -14.29
N ILE A 141 -7.51 0.55 -13.85
CA ILE A 141 -7.32 1.05 -12.49
C ILE A 141 -7.77 2.52 -12.44
N VAL A 142 -8.89 2.77 -11.76
CA VAL A 142 -9.46 4.10 -11.64
C VAL A 142 -8.88 4.81 -10.40
N LEU A 143 -8.17 5.90 -10.63
CA LEU A 143 -7.58 6.76 -9.61
C LEU A 143 -8.45 8.00 -9.41
N VAL A 144 -8.94 8.21 -8.20
CA VAL A 144 -9.70 9.42 -7.84
C VAL A 144 -8.79 10.41 -7.14
N ASN A 145 -8.66 11.61 -7.70
CA ASN A 145 -7.85 12.69 -7.15
C ASN A 145 -8.76 13.78 -6.58
N THR A 146 -8.72 13.97 -5.28
CA THR A 146 -9.50 14.99 -4.56
C THR A 146 -8.59 16.09 -3.99
N ALA A 147 -9.17 17.17 -3.49
CA ALA A 147 -8.42 18.24 -2.82
C ALA A 147 -7.78 17.79 -1.49
N ALA A 148 -8.29 16.72 -0.86
CA ALA A 148 -7.75 16.21 0.41
C ALA A 148 -6.27 15.81 0.35
N GLY A 149 -5.75 15.42 -0.82
CA GLY A 149 -4.33 15.11 -1.00
C GLY A 149 -3.41 16.33 -1.12
N ALA A 150 -3.94 17.54 -1.05
CA ALA A 150 -3.18 18.81 -1.13
C ALA A 150 -3.14 19.55 0.21
N ALA A 151 -3.75 19.01 1.25
CA ALA A 151 -3.85 19.58 2.59
C ALA A 151 -2.62 19.23 3.46
#